data_e357529423106383228d3c4320504a7e
#
_entry.id   e357529423106383228d3c4320504a7e
#
_cell.length_a   1.000
_cell.length_b   1.000
_cell.length_c   1.000
_cell.angle_alpha   90.00
_cell.angle_beta   90.00
_cell.angle_gamma   90.00
#
_symmetry.space_group_name_H-M   'P 1'
#
loop_
_entity.id
_entity.type
_entity.pdbx_description
1 polymer ?
#
loop_
_entity_poly.entity_id
_entity_poly.type
_entity_poly.pdbx_seq_one_letter_code
_entity_poly.pdbx_strand_id
1 'polypeptide(L)'
;MDDIYLLKFGGNAIKGKEDLDRLSKEVAGLIKDGAKIIMVHGGGPEINAEMERIGLVPKKVAGLRITDDAVLEVAERVLKDINVQVVDAMVRANIDAVGLAGYDVASFERKKPYLVKENGEDVLVDLVNVGAT
;
A
#
# COMPACT_ATOMS: atom_id res chain seq x y z
N MET A 1 29.90 0.65 -5.72
CA MET A 1 28.92 -0.21 -4.99
C MET A 1 27.56 0.28 -5.43
N ASP A 2 26.71 -0.58 -5.98
CA ASP A 2 25.40 -0.16 -6.45
C ASP A 2 24.50 0.04 -5.23
N ASP A 3 24.21 1.28 -4.88
CA ASP A 3 23.35 1.58 -3.73
C ASP A 3 21.91 1.20 -4.04
N ILE A 4 21.29 0.44 -3.13
CA ILE A 4 19.86 0.08 -3.19
C ILE A 4 19.08 0.99 -2.24
N TYR A 5 18.16 1.73 -2.78
CA TYR A 5 17.26 2.59 -1.99
C TYR A 5 15.87 1.99 -1.89
N LEU A 6 15.36 1.85 -0.67
CA LEU A 6 13.97 1.50 -0.41
C LEU A 6 13.18 2.78 -0.14
N LEU A 7 12.30 3.14 -1.06
CA LEU A 7 11.42 4.31 -0.96
C LEU A 7 10.02 3.85 -0.55
N LYS A 8 9.61 4.20 0.67
CA LYS A 8 8.24 3.96 1.13
C LYS A 8 7.45 5.25 1.12
N PHE A 9 6.30 5.24 0.46
CA PHE A 9 5.34 6.33 0.51
C PHE A 9 3.93 5.83 0.77
N GLY A 10 3.13 6.62 1.48
CA GLY A 10 1.78 6.22 1.87
C GLY A 10 0.97 7.41 2.40
N GLY A 11 -0.24 7.16 2.78
CA GLY A 11 -1.14 8.20 3.24
C GLY A 11 -1.36 9.27 2.17
N ASN A 12 -1.12 10.53 2.50
CA ASN A 12 -1.31 11.66 1.60
C ASN A 12 -0.05 12.09 0.84
N ALA A 13 0.95 11.24 0.73
CA ALA A 13 2.22 11.58 0.05
C ALA A 13 2.04 11.76 -1.46
N ILE A 14 1.09 11.03 -2.06
CA ILE A 14 0.73 11.15 -3.48
C ILE A 14 -0.76 11.43 -3.55
N LYS A 15 -1.11 12.62 -4.02
CA LYS A 15 -2.51 13.08 -4.15
C LYS A 15 -3.01 13.09 -5.58
N GLY A 16 -2.15 12.74 -6.54
CA GLY A 16 -2.53 12.72 -7.94
C GLY A 16 -1.36 12.62 -8.89
N LYS A 17 -1.68 12.80 -10.17
CA LYS A 17 -0.72 12.65 -11.27
C LYS A 17 0.51 13.57 -11.16
N GLU A 18 0.32 14.82 -10.72
CA GLU A 18 1.42 15.78 -10.60
C GLU A 18 2.47 15.34 -9.56
N ASP A 19 2.03 14.76 -8.45
CA ASP A 19 2.93 14.22 -7.43
C ASP A 19 3.69 13.00 -7.96
N LEU A 20 3.02 12.13 -8.72
CA LEU A 20 3.65 10.98 -9.37
C LEU A 20 4.66 11.43 -10.44
N ASP A 21 4.34 12.43 -11.25
CA ASP A 21 5.23 12.97 -12.27
C ASP A 21 6.45 13.67 -11.64
N ARG A 22 6.30 14.29 -10.47
CA ARG A 22 7.43 14.84 -9.70
C ARG A 22 8.30 13.73 -9.14
N LEU A 23 7.69 12.75 -8.46
CA LEU A 23 8.40 11.60 -7.90
C LEU A 23 9.19 10.84 -8.97
N SER A 24 8.60 10.61 -10.14
CA SER A 24 9.26 9.89 -11.22
C SER A 24 10.51 10.61 -11.75
N LYS A 25 10.51 11.94 -11.78
CA LYS A 25 11.69 12.75 -12.16
C LYS A 25 12.80 12.62 -11.13
N GLU A 26 12.49 12.66 -9.84
CA GLU A 26 13.48 12.48 -8.77
C GLU A 26 14.08 11.07 -8.82
N VAL A 27 13.24 10.04 -9.00
CA VAL A 27 13.67 8.65 -9.14
C VAL A 27 14.57 8.47 -10.37
N ALA A 28 14.22 9.08 -11.51
CA ALA A 28 15.05 9.05 -12.71
C ALA A 28 16.45 9.65 -12.47
N GLY A 29 16.53 10.73 -11.68
CA GLY A 29 17.79 11.32 -11.26
C GLY A 29 18.68 10.31 -10.48
N LEU A 30 18.11 9.69 -9.46
CA LEU A 30 18.82 8.70 -8.65
C LEU A 30 19.31 7.49 -9.47
N ILE A 31 18.47 6.99 -10.39
CA ILE A 31 18.85 5.86 -11.27
C ILE A 31 19.97 6.27 -12.21
N LYS A 32 19.93 7.49 -12.74
CA LYS A 32 21.01 8.03 -13.60
C LYS A 32 22.35 8.09 -12.86
N ASP A 33 22.32 8.33 -11.55
CA ASP A 33 23.49 8.35 -10.68
C ASP A 33 23.92 6.94 -10.21
N GLY A 34 23.29 5.88 -10.75
CA GLY A 34 23.64 4.48 -10.51
C GLY A 34 22.86 3.79 -9.38
N ALA A 35 21.84 4.43 -8.83
CA ALA A 35 21.03 3.83 -7.78
C ALA A 35 20.09 2.74 -8.32
N LYS A 36 19.86 1.70 -7.51
CA LYS A 36 18.77 0.73 -7.69
C LYS A 36 17.64 1.07 -6.74
N ILE A 37 16.43 1.16 -7.25
CA ILE A 37 15.28 1.66 -6.47
C ILE A 37 14.25 0.56 -6.27
N ILE A 38 13.85 0.34 -5.02
CA ILE A 38 12.66 -0.43 -4.63
C ILE A 38 11.65 0.55 -4.06
N MET A 39 10.43 0.53 -4.61
CA MET A 39 9.36 1.41 -4.16
C MET A 39 8.27 0.61 -3.47
N VAL A 40 7.81 1.08 -2.30
CA VAL A 40 6.70 0.48 -1.56
C VAL A 40 5.63 1.55 -1.33
N HIS A 41 4.43 1.31 -1.83
CA HIS A 41 3.30 2.22 -1.64
C HIS A 41 2.22 1.62 -0.73
N GLY A 42 1.43 2.47 -0.11
CA GLY A 42 0.18 2.13 0.55
C GLY A 42 -1.02 2.55 -0.31
N GLY A 43 -2.20 2.62 0.30
CA GLY A 43 -3.45 3.00 -0.37
C GLY A 43 -4.62 3.11 0.63
N GLY A 44 -4.32 3.37 1.90
CA GLY A 44 -5.34 3.41 2.95
C GLY A 44 -6.46 4.42 2.70
N PRO A 45 -6.16 5.68 2.35
CA PRO A 45 -7.16 6.68 2.00
C PRO A 45 -8.00 6.27 0.79
N GLU A 46 -7.37 5.76 -0.27
CA GLU A 46 -8.02 5.33 -1.51
C GLU A 46 -8.94 4.13 -1.28
N ILE A 47 -8.50 3.16 -0.47
CA ILE A 47 -9.34 2.03 -0.05
C ILE A 47 -10.56 2.51 0.73
N ASN A 48 -10.39 3.47 1.66
CA ASN A 48 -11.51 4.02 2.40
C ASN A 48 -12.50 4.74 1.48
N ALA A 49 -12.01 5.56 0.56
CA ALA A 49 -12.84 6.28 -0.40
C ALA A 49 -13.63 5.32 -1.31
N GLU A 50 -12.99 4.26 -1.77
CA GLU A 50 -13.66 3.25 -2.60
C GLU A 50 -14.70 2.45 -1.81
N MET A 51 -14.39 2.07 -0.55
CA MET A 51 -15.37 1.43 0.32
C MET A 51 -16.60 2.32 0.54
N GLU A 52 -16.40 3.62 0.82
CA GLU A 52 -17.48 4.59 0.97
C GLU A 52 -18.31 4.70 -0.32
N ARG A 53 -17.65 4.78 -1.48
CA ARG A 53 -18.31 4.88 -2.79
C ARG A 53 -19.24 3.71 -3.06
N ILE A 54 -18.89 2.50 -2.63
CA ILE A 54 -19.71 1.29 -2.81
C ILE A 54 -20.63 0.97 -1.63
N GLY A 55 -20.67 1.85 -0.60
CA GLY A 55 -21.50 1.68 0.59
C GLY A 55 -20.99 0.64 1.59
N LEU A 56 -19.72 0.27 1.51
CA LEU A 56 -19.09 -0.66 2.44
C LEU A 56 -18.46 0.12 3.61
N VAL A 57 -19.01 -0.07 4.83
CA VAL A 57 -18.54 0.66 6.01
C VAL A 57 -17.27 0.03 6.59
N PRO A 58 -16.14 0.78 6.65
CA PRO A 58 -14.92 0.26 7.24
C PRO A 58 -15.09 0.02 8.74
N LYS A 59 -14.87 -1.22 9.19
CA LYS A 59 -14.81 -1.55 10.62
C LYS A 59 -13.37 -1.44 11.10
N LYS A 60 -13.15 -0.71 12.19
CA LYS A 60 -11.84 -0.57 12.84
C LYS A 60 -11.95 -0.86 14.33
N VAL A 61 -10.94 -1.51 14.87
CA VAL A 61 -10.75 -1.72 16.30
C VAL A 61 -9.34 -1.29 16.67
N ALA A 62 -9.21 -0.41 17.64
CA ALA A 62 -7.94 0.21 18.05
C ALA A 62 -7.11 0.74 16.85
N GLY A 63 -7.77 1.38 15.87
CA GLY A 63 -7.15 1.92 14.67
C GLY A 63 -6.81 0.90 13.58
N LEU A 64 -6.97 -0.40 13.84
CA LEU A 64 -6.71 -1.48 12.89
C LEU A 64 -7.98 -1.82 12.12
N ARG A 65 -7.85 -1.99 10.80
CA ARG A 65 -8.99 -2.36 9.93
C ARG A 65 -9.27 -3.85 10.06
N ILE A 66 -10.55 -4.21 10.32
CA ILE A 66 -11.04 -5.57 10.15
C ILE A 66 -11.20 -5.79 8.65
N THR A 67 -10.49 -6.78 8.11
CA THR A 67 -10.39 -7.05 6.67
C THR A 67 -11.08 -8.37 6.36
N ASP A 68 -12.40 -8.35 6.24
CA ASP A 68 -13.18 -9.47 5.71
C ASP A 68 -12.98 -9.63 4.19
N ASP A 69 -13.58 -10.64 3.59
CA ASP A 69 -13.36 -10.95 2.18
C ASP A 69 -13.79 -9.80 1.26
N ALA A 70 -14.88 -9.11 1.57
CA ALA A 70 -15.34 -7.97 0.78
C ALA A 70 -14.36 -6.78 0.88
N VAL A 71 -13.85 -6.52 2.07
CA VAL A 71 -12.83 -5.48 2.30
C VAL A 71 -11.50 -5.86 1.63
N LEU A 72 -11.12 -7.15 1.68
CA LEU A 72 -9.91 -7.64 1.01
C LEU A 72 -9.98 -7.43 -0.50
N GLU A 73 -11.10 -7.79 -1.14
CA GLU A 73 -11.30 -7.62 -2.57
C GLU A 73 -11.16 -6.15 -3.00
N VAL A 74 -11.76 -5.23 -2.23
CA VAL A 74 -11.64 -3.80 -2.48
C VAL A 74 -10.19 -3.35 -2.31
N ALA A 75 -9.52 -3.75 -1.23
CA ALA A 75 -8.15 -3.37 -0.96
C ALA A 75 -7.20 -3.86 -2.05
N GLU A 76 -7.34 -5.11 -2.49
CA GLU A 76 -6.52 -5.70 -3.55
C GLU A 76 -6.69 -4.93 -4.86
N ARG A 77 -7.92 -4.66 -5.28
CA ARG A 77 -8.21 -3.90 -6.50
C ARG A 77 -7.62 -2.50 -6.45
N VAL A 78 -7.87 -1.76 -5.37
CA VAL A 78 -7.37 -0.38 -5.21
C VAL A 78 -5.84 -0.34 -5.20
N LEU A 79 -5.19 -1.27 -4.49
CA LEU A 79 -3.73 -1.32 -4.45
C LEU A 79 -3.12 -1.67 -5.80
N LYS A 80 -3.76 -2.55 -6.59
CA LYS A 80 -3.35 -2.83 -7.97
C LYS A 80 -3.48 -1.60 -8.86
N ASP A 81 -4.59 -0.87 -8.75
CA ASP A 81 -4.80 0.36 -9.53
C ASP A 81 -3.75 1.43 -9.22
N ILE A 82 -3.39 1.61 -7.94
CA ILE A 82 -2.30 2.51 -7.53
C ILE A 82 -0.97 2.03 -8.09
N ASN A 83 -0.68 0.73 -8.01
CA ASN A 83 0.56 0.15 -8.53
C ASN A 83 0.72 0.44 -10.03
N VAL A 84 -0.34 0.23 -10.82
CA VAL A 84 -0.36 0.56 -12.26
C VAL A 84 -0.07 2.04 -12.49
N GLN A 85 -0.71 2.95 -11.74
CA GLN A 85 -0.47 4.39 -11.88
C GLN A 85 0.98 4.78 -11.56
N VAL A 86 1.58 4.15 -10.54
CA VAL A 86 3.00 4.37 -10.20
C VAL A 86 3.91 3.88 -11.32
N VAL A 87 3.70 2.65 -11.81
CA VAL A 87 4.48 2.09 -12.93
C VAL A 87 4.35 2.97 -14.17
N ASP A 88 3.15 3.38 -14.54
CA ASP A 88 2.92 4.26 -15.69
C ASP A 88 3.67 5.59 -15.56
N ALA A 89 3.72 6.17 -14.36
CA ALA A 89 4.48 7.39 -14.13
C ALA A 89 6.00 7.17 -14.31
N MET A 90 6.53 6.04 -13.85
CA MET A 90 7.93 5.67 -14.05
C MET A 90 8.25 5.47 -15.53
N VAL A 91 7.41 4.72 -16.25
CA VAL A 91 7.57 4.50 -17.70
C VAL A 91 7.54 5.80 -18.48
N ARG A 92 6.63 6.74 -18.15
CA ARG A 92 6.60 8.07 -18.77
C ARG A 92 7.90 8.87 -18.52
N ALA A 93 8.59 8.61 -17.44
CA ALA A 93 9.90 9.18 -17.14
C ALA A 93 11.09 8.39 -17.73
N ASN A 94 10.83 7.45 -18.66
CA ASN A 94 11.80 6.54 -19.26
C ASN A 94 12.54 5.65 -18.26
N ILE A 95 11.87 5.27 -17.17
CA ILE A 95 12.37 4.30 -16.20
C ILE A 95 11.76 2.94 -16.55
N ASP A 96 12.61 1.91 -16.65
CA ASP A 96 12.18 0.52 -16.75
C ASP A 96 11.71 0.05 -15.37
N ALA A 97 10.40 -0.05 -15.17
CA ALA A 97 9.77 -0.34 -13.90
C ALA A 97 8.83 -1.55 -14.00
N VAL A 98 8.87 -2.39 -12.97
CA VAL A 98 7.99 -3.55 -12.81
C VAL A 98 7.14 -3.37 -11.55
N GLY A 99 5.82 -3.50 -11.68
CA GLY A 99 4.89 -3.52 -10.56
C GLY A 99 4.70 -4.95 -10.03
N LEU A 100 4.82 -5.09 -8.71
CA LEU A 100 4.60 -6.36 -8.01
C LEU A 100 3.53 -6.18 -6.94
N ALA A 101 2.69 -7.19 -6.76
CA ALA A 101 1.80 -7.28 -5.61
C ALA A 101 2.50 -8.04 -4.46
N GLY A 102 2.02 -7.86 -3.23
CA GLY A 102 2.62 -8.51 -2.06
C GLY A 102 2.69 -10.03 -2.20
N TYR A 103 1.70 -10.66 -2.79
CA TYR A 103 1.65 -12.11 -3.00
C TYR A 103 2.58 -12.62 -4.12
N ASP A 104 3.14 -11.75 -4.96
CA ASP A 104 4.17 -12.12 -5.95
C ASP A 104 5.54 -12.33 -5.29
N VAL A 105 5.75 -11.76 -4.10
CA VAL A 105 7.06 -11.70 -3.44
C VAL A 105 7.08 -12.35 -2.05
N ALA A 106 5.92 -12.53 -1.41
CA ALA A 106 5.83 -13.07 -0.05
C ALA A 106 4.52 -13.83 0.18
N SER A 107 4.57 -14.77 1.12
CA SER A 107 3.39 -15.42 1.69
C SER A 107 3.37 -15.16 3.20
N PHE A 108 2.17 -15.01 3.74
CA PHE A 108 1.98 -14.71 5.17
C PHE A 108 0.99 -15.69 5.78
N GLU A 109 1.25 -16.10 7.02
CA GLU A 109 0.24 -16.76 7.82
C GLU A 109 -0.79 -15.73 8.30
N ARG A 110 -2.05 -16.17 8.39
CA ARG A 110 -3.11 -15.33 8.97
C ARG A 110 -2.77 -15.01 10.43
N LYS A 111 -2.87 -13.73 10.77
CA LYS A 111 -2.70 -13.29 12.16
C LYS A 111 -3.79 -13.85 13.04
N LYS A 112 -3.39 -14.53 14.12
CA LYS A 112 -4.35 -15.06 15.11
C LYS A 112 -5.00 -13.92 15.87
N PRO A 113 -6.25 -14.08 16.35
CA PRO A 113 -6.87 -13.12 17.24
C PRO A 113 -5.99 -12.79 18.44
N TYR A 114 -5.94 -11.52 18.83
CA TYR A 114 -5.11 -11.04 19.94
C TYR A 114 -5.82 -9.92 20.71
N LEU A 115 -5.38 -9.69 21.95
CA LEU A 115 -5.94 -8.63 22.80
C LEU A 115 -5.34 -7.27 22.43
N VAL A 116 -6.20 -6.25 22.34
CA VAL A 116 -5.81 -4.84 22.24
C VAL A 116 -6.48 -4.04 23.35
N LYS A 117 -5.86 -2.93 23.73
CA LYS A 117 -6.50 -1.95 24.63
C LYS A 117 -7.33 -0.98 23.82
N GLU A 118 -8.64 -0.93 24.10
CA GLU A 118 -9.55 0.06 23.54
C GLU A 118 -10.31 0.71 24.72
N ASN A 119 -10.18 2.02 24.86
CA ASN A 119 -10.76 2.79 25.98
C ASN A 119 -10.42 2.24 27.38
N GLY A 120 -9.24 1.61 27.52
CA GLY A 120 -8.78 1.04 28.80
C GLY A 120 -9.20 -0.40 29.05
N GLU A 121 -10.05 -0.98 28.24
CA GLU A 121 -10.53 -2.36 28.31
C GLU A 121 -9.77 -3.27 27.33
N ASP A 122 -9.63 -4.55 27.67
CA ASP A 122 -9.06 -5.57 26.81
C ASP A 122 -10.12 -6.09 25.85
N VAL A 123 -9.92 -5.85 24.54
CA VAL A 123 -10.82 -6.31 23.49
C VAL A 123 -10.10 -7.35 22.64
N LEU A 124 -10.71 -8.53 22.46
CA LEU A 124 -10.20 -9.54 21.54
C LEU A 124 -10.52 -9.14 20.10
N VAL A 125 -9.48 -9.01 19.27
CA VAL A 125 -9.60 -8.59 17.89
C VAL A 125 -9.16 -9.70 16.95
N ASP A 126 -10.01 -10.05 15.99
CA ASP A 126 -9.69 -10.83 14.80
C ASP A 126 -9.72 -9.89 13.59
N LEU A 127 -8.57 -9.69 12.96
CA LEU A 127 -8.44 -8.85 11.76
C LEU A 127 -8.81 -9.59 10.47
N VAL A 128 -9.18 -10.85 10.56
CA VAL A 128 -9.62 -11.75 9.49
C VAL A 128 -8.50 -12.00 8.46
N ASN A 129 -8.48 -11.28 7.33
CA ASN A 129 -7.50 -11.48 6.25
C ASN A 129 -6.28 -10.55 6.40
N VAL A 130 -5.61 -10.63 7.56
CA VAL A 130 -4.38 -9.88 7.82
C VAL A 130 -3.26 -10.86 8.16
N GLY A 131 -2.11 -10.67 7.52
CA GLY A 131 -0.92 -11.47 7.76
C GLY A 131 -0.26 -11.17 9.11
N ALA A 132 0.35 -12.20 9.71
CA ALA A 132 1.24 -12.04 10.84
C ALA A 132 2.60 -11.46 10.36
N THR A 133 3.18 -10.60 11.16
CA THR A 133 4.55 -10.07 10.99
C THR A 133 5.47 -10.75 11.98
#